data_9e392bbea4811fa653418c6b96c4fde4
#
_entry.id   9e392bbea4811fa653418c6b96c4fde4
#
_cell.length_a   1.000
_cell.length_b   1.000
_cell.length_c   1.000
_cell.angle_alpha   90.00
_cell.angle_beta   90.00
_cell.angle_gamma   90.00
#
_symmetry.space_group_name_H-M   'P 1'
#
loop_
_entity.id
_entity.type
_entity.pdbx_description
1 polymer ?
#
loop_
_entity_poly.entity_id
_entity_poly.type
_entity_poly.pdbx_seq_one_letter_code
_entity_poly.pdbx_strand_id
1 'polypeptide(L)'
;MKKLMTALLAAVMTVSMTATAFAAEDPAALLDRVTQKASELDSMDCDMGIHAVLVIPDPESKKDLSINLDMLMKMKMDQVKSGNLRYKAEMAMEFLGQSEYATVFYKDGYYYMDSDGEKIKYPMDLNSMISSVEQTTAAAELTSSLMKSLAVREEGENRILSYVADPAKMNAYVNEAMGSLLGNMDVAMTIREVKGEYVINKDDYYTSMNMNMSMDITMYGETVRVIMLIEGTINNPGQPVTVDLPSTDGYTDLNTYYKSLYGGSSSGSGSGYGPASEIW
;
A
#
# COMPACT_ATOMS: atom_id res chain seq x y z
N MET A 1 -36.51 22.50 -4.17
CA MET A 1 -35.41 21.66 -3.62
C MET A 1 -34.12 21.76 -4.43
N LYS A 2 -34.09 21.78 -5.77
CA LYS A 2 -32.83 21.92 -6.54
C LYS A 2 -32.08 23.23 -6.34
N LYS A 3 -32.75 24.35 -6.06
CA LYS A 3 -32.09 25.66 -5.80
C LYS A 3 -31.46 25.79 -4.41
N LEU A 4 -31.90 24.99 -3.42
CA LEU A 4 -31.28 24.97 -2.09
C LEU A 4 -29.99 24.16 -2.07
N MET A 5 -29.87 23.08 -2.85
CA MET A 5 -28.63 22.30 -2.95
C MET A 5 -27.52 23.08 -3.65
N THR A 6 -27.86 23.91 -4.65
CA THR A 6 -26.84 24.73 -5.35
C THR A 6 -26.31 25.85 -4.46
N ALA A 7 -27.12 26.40 -3.55
CA ALA A 7 -26.71 27.41 -2.59
C ALA A 7 -25.83 26.84 -1.46
N LEU A 8 -26.07 25.59 -1.04
CA LEU A 8 -25.22 24.91 -0.03
C LEU A 8 -23.84 24.54 -0.60
N LEU A 9 -23.76 24.12 -1.87
CA LEU A 9 -22.48 23.85 -2.53
C LEU A 9 -21.65 25.12 -2.75
N ALA A 10 -22.29 26.25 -3.03
CA ALA A 10 -21.61 27.54 -3.17
C ALA A 10 -21.13 28.12 -1.83
N ALA A 11 -21.85 27.86 -0.72
CA ALA A 11 -21.45 28.34 0.60
C ALA A 11 -20.25 27.57 1.19
N VAL A 12 -20.03 26.32 0.80
CA VAL A 12 -18.85 25.57 1.24
C VAL A 12 -17.56 26.02 0.52
N MET A 13 -17.70 26.61 -0.67
CA MET A 13 -16.54 27.12 -1.42
C MET A 13 -16.13 28.56 -1.08
N THR A 14 -16.92 29.30 -0.29
CA THR A 14 -16.64 30.72 0.00
C THR A 14 -16.11 31.01 1.40
N VAL A 15 -15.92 30.00 2.26
CA VAL A 15 -15.38 30.21 3.62
C VAL A 15 -13.84 30.12 3.73
N SER A 16 -13.12 29.87 2.63
CA SER A 16 -11.67 29.66 2.65
C SER A 16 -10.85 30.77 1.96
N MET A 17 -11.34 32.01 1.86
CA MET A 17 -10.53 33.12 1.35
C MET A 17 -10.38 34.27 2.37
N THR A 18 -9.78 33.98 3.51
CA THR A 18 -8.98 35.00 4.21
C THR A 18 -7.52 34.58 4.06
N ALA A 19 -6.98 34.76 2.86
CA ALA A 19 -5.55 34.64 2.63
C ALA A 19 -4.86 35.85 3.30
N THR A 20 -4.29 35.61 4.46
CA THR A 20 -3.12 36.39 4.88
C THR A 20 -2.03 36.04 3.86
N ALA A 21 -1.55 37.05 3.14
CA ALA A 21 -0.51 36.92 2.14
C ALA A 21 0.84 36.64 2.84
N PHE A 22 1.04 35.41 3.27
CA PHE A 22 2.36 34.82 3.36
C PHE A 22 2.65 34.22 1.99
N ALA A 23 3.90 34.33 1.53
CA ALA A 23 4.33 33.73 0.27
C ALA A 23 3.88 32.24 0.34
N ALA A 24 2.86 31.90 -0.45
CA ALA A 24 2.29 30.55 -0.44
C ALA A 24 3.44 29.58 -0.79
N GLU A 25 3.70 28.64 0.10
CA GLU A 25 4.70 27.60 -0.14
C GLU A 25 4.37 26.90 -1.46
N ASP A 26 5.37 26.68 -2.31
CA ASP A 26 5.20 25.95 -3.55
C ASP A 26 4.79 24.49 -3.22
N PRO A 27 3.58 24.05 -3.61
CA PRO A 27 3.09 22.72 -3.27
C PRO A 27 3.97 21.58 -3.82
N ALA A 28 4.62 21.78 -4.97
CA ALA A 28 5.51 20.80 -5.57
C ALA A 28 6.81 20.70 -4.76
N ALA A 29 7.40 21.81 -4.38
CA ALA A 29 8.59 21.84 -3.54
C ALA A 29 8.32 21.24 -2.14
N LEU A 30 7.13 21.47 -1.58
CA LEU A 30 6.72 20.85 -0.32
C LEU A 30 6.64 19.32 -0.47
N LEU A 31 5.94 18.81 -1.48
CA LEU A 31 5.81 17.37 -1.72
C LEU A 31 7.18 16.71 -1.86
N ASP A 32 8.04 17.25 -2.74
CA ASP A 32 9.36 16.67 -3.00
C ASP A 32 10.24 16.67 -1.73
N ARG A 33 10.20 17.75 -0.93
CA ARG A 33 10.94 17.86 0.32
C ARG A 33 10.46 16.85 1.38
N VAL A 34 9.15 16.69 1.54
CA VAL A 34 8.57 15.76 2.51
C VAL A 34 8.81 14.30 2.09
N THR A 35 8.70 13.99 0.80
CA THR A 35 9.03 12.68 0.24
C THR A 35 10.51 12.34 0.45
N GLN A 36 11.41 13.27 0.16
CA GLN A 36 12.85 13.09 0.44
C GLN A 36 13.08 12.82 1.93
N LYS A 37 12.43 13.58 2.82
CA LYS A 37 12.58 13.40 4.26
C LYS A 37 12.02 12.07 4.75
N ALA A 38 10.93 11.59 4.16
CA ALA A 38 10.36 10.27 4.45
C ALA A 38 11.33 9.15 4.05
N SER A 39 11.99 9.26 2.89
CA SER A 39 12.98 8.27 2.44
C SER A 39 14.25 8.23 3.30
N GLU A 40 14.50 9.25 4.11
CA GLU A 40 15.64 9.32 5.04
C GLU A 40 15.35 8.68 6.41
N LEU A 41 14.11 8.27 6.68
CA LEU A 41 13.75 7.64 7.95
C LEU A 41 14.42 6.26 8.10
N ASP A 42 14.96 6.02 9.32
CA ASP A 42 15.54 4.72 9.70
C ASP A 42 14.52 3.85 10.48
N SER A 43 13.39 4.44 10.85
CA SER A 43 12.33 3.75 11.57
C SER A 43 10.96 4.30 11.20
N MET A 44 9.93 3.46 11.26
CA MET A 44 8.54 3.82 10.96
C MET A 44 7.58 3.02 11.85
N ASP A 45 6.52 3.70 12.30
CA ASP A 45 5.35 3.10 12.93
C ASP A 45 4.13 3.65 12.19
N CYS A 46 3.38 2.79 11.50
CA CYS A 46 2.22 3.23 10.74
C CYS A 46 1.05 2.26 10.83
N ASP A 47 -0.15 2.83 10.78
CA ASP A 47 -1.41 2.13 10.61
C ASP A 47 -1.96 2.45 9.21
N MET A 48 -2.41 1.44 8.48
CA MET A 48 -2.98 1.59 7.13
C MET A 48 -4.31 0.86 7.04
N GLY A 49 -5.28 1.48 6.39
CA GLY A 49 -6.55 0.90 5.98
C GLY A 49 -6.69 0.93 4.46
N ILE A 50 -7.13 -0.16 3.88
CA ILE A 50 -7.48 -0.26 2.46
C ILE A 50 -8.90 -0.77 2.37
N HIS A 51 -9.79 0.04 1.78
CA HIS A 51 -11.15 -0.34 1.45
C HIS A 51 -11.27 -0.42 -0.06
N ALA A 52 -11.46 -1.60 -0.59
CA ALA A 52 -11.54 -1.82 -2.03
C ALA A 52 -12.90 -2.40 -2.42
N VAL A 53 -13.42 -1.93 -3.55
CA VAL A 53 -14.60 -2.48 -4.22
C VAL A 53 -14.18 -2.99 -5.59
N LEU A 54 -14.32 -4.29 -5.80
CA LEU A 54 -14.11 -4.91 -7.10
C LEU A 54 -15.45 -4.94 -7.82
N VAL A 55 -15.52 -4.30 -8.98
CA VAL A 55 -16.71 -4.24 -9.84
C VAL A 55 -16.47 -5.13 -11.04
N ILE A 56 -17.17 -6.25 -11.09
CA ILE A 56 -17.05 -7.29 -12.11
C ILE A 56 -18.29 -7.18 -13.03
N PRO A 57 -18.14 -6.85 -14.30
CA PRO A 57 -19.25 -6.84 -15.24
C PRO A 57 -19.87 -8.24 -15.39
N ASP A 58 -21.18 -8.34 -15.27
CA ASP A 58 -21.89 -9.57 -15.58
C ASP A 58 -22.63 -9.40 -16.93
N PRO A 59 -22.12 -10.02 -18.00
CA PRO A 59 -22.69 -9.88 -19.33
C PRO A 59 -24.10 -10.51 -19.46
N GLU A 60 -24.47 -11.46 -18.61
CA GLU A 60 -25.75 -12.15 -18.66
C GLU A 60 -26.85 -11.35 -17.96
N SER A 61 -26.59 -10.91 -16.72
CA SER A 61 -27.58 -10.18 -15.92
C SER A 61 -27.66 -8.69 -16.26
N LYS A 62 -26.65 -8.14 -16.97
CA LYS A 62 -26.45 -6.70 -17.21
C LYS A 62 -26.36 -5.88 -15.90
N LYS A 63 -25.99 -6.52 -14.81
CA LYS A 63 -25.74 -5.90 -13.52
C LYS A 63 -24.31 -6.25 -13.09
N ASP A 64 -23.60 -5.24 -12.64
CA ASP A 64 -22.26 -5.46 -12.11
C ASP A 64 -22.35 -6.17 -10.75
N LEU A 65 -21.46 -7.14 -10.55
CA LEU A 65 -21.21 -7.74 -9.24
C LEU A 65 -20.20 -6.87 -8.51
N SER A 66 -20.51 -6.49 -7.28
CA SER A 66 -19.58 -5.75 -6.43
C SER A 66 -19.14 -6.62 -5.25
N ILE A 67 -17.82 -6.72 -5.07
CA ILE A 67 -17.20 -7.46 -3.96
C ILE A 67 -16.37 -6.46 -3.17
N ASN A 68 -16.59 -6.42 -1.86
CA ASN A 68 -15.80 -5.59 -0.94
C ASN A 68 -14.60 -6.40 -0.41
N LEU A 69 -13.48 -5.71 -0.28
CA LEU A 69 -12.27 -6.15 0.38
C LEU A 69 -11.83 -5.06 1.34
N ASP A 70 -11.75 -5.38 2.60
CA ASP A 70 -11.25 -4.49 3.64
C ASP A 70 -9.96 -5.06 4.22
N MET A 71 -8.92 -4.23 4.32
CA MET A 71 -7.64 -4.61 4.90
C MET A 71 -7.20 -3.54 5.90
N LEU A 72 -6.77 -3.98 7.07
CA LEU A 72 -6.11 -3.16 8.07
C LEU A 72 -4.72 -3.70 8.31
N MET A 73 -3.73 -2.83 8.37
CA MET A 73 -2.34 -3.18 8.62
C MET A 73 -1.73 -2.25 9.66
N LYS A 74 -1.03 -2.82 10.63
CA LYS A 74 -0.17 -2.10 11.57
C LYS A 74 1.25 -2.55 11.33
N MET A 75 2.13 -1.63 10.97
CA MET A 75 3.51 -1.93 10.63
C MET A 75 4.47 -1.13 11.50
N LYS A 76 5.48 -1.82 12.00
CA LYS A 76 6.62 -1.21 12.69
C LYS A 76 7.92 -1.70 12.09
N MET A 77 8.81 -0.78 11.84
CA MET A 77 10.18 -1.09 11.41
C MET A 77 11.19 -0.17 12.07
N ASP A 78 12.38 -0.67 12.27
CA ASP A 78 13.50 0.03 12.88
C ASP A 78 14.82 -0.48 12.31
N GLN A 79 15.84 0.38 12.30
CA GLN A 79 17.19 0.08 11.83
C GLN A 79 17.27 -0.36 10.36
N VAL A 80 16.45 0.25 9.50
CA VAL A 80 16.41 -0.04 8.07
C VAL A 80 17.78 0.19 7.41
N LYS A 81 18.42 1.32 7.73
CA LYS A 81 19.69 1.74 7.10
C LYS A 81 20.92 1.14 7.76
N SER A 82 20.82 0.68 9.00
CA SER A 82 21.95 0.14 9.75
C SER A 82 22.29 -1.32 9.44
N GLY A 83 21.49 -1.99 8.64
CA GLY A 83 21.65 -3.39 8.30
C GLY A 83 21.24 -4.36 9.42
N ASN A 84 20.48 -3.87 10.41
CA ASN A 84 19.94 -4.65 11.52
C ASN A 84 18.42 -4.54 11.57
N LEU A 85 17.78 -4.54 10.41
CA LEU A 85 16.34 -4.35 10.28
C LEU A 85 15.53 -5.21 11.25
N ARG A 86 14.69 -4.56 12.03
CA ARG A 86 13.60 -5.16 12.78
C ARG A 86 12.29 -4.74 12.14
N TYR A 87 11.52 -5.69 11.72
CA TYR A 87 10.27 -5.48 11.00
C TYR A 87 9.18 -6.37 11.57
N LYS A 88 8.01 -5.80 11.79
CA LYS A 88 6.79 -6.52 12.16
C LYS A 88 5.60 -5.85 11.51
N ALA A 89 4.70 -6.64 10.93
CA ALA A 89 3.38 -6.17 10.52
C ALA A 89 2.28 -7.11 11.04
N GLU A 90 1.17 -6.53 11.45
CA GLU A 90 -0.07 -7.20 11.82
C GLU A 90 -1.14 -6.80 10.81
N MET A 91 -1.79 -7.78 10.21
CA MET A 91 -2.78 -7.57 9.17
C MET A 91 -4.09 -8.23 9.54
N ALA A 92 -5.20 -7.56 9.24
CA ALA A 92 -6.54 -8.11 9.26
C ALA A 92 -7.16 -7.85 7.90
N MET A 93 -7.72 -8.87 7.29
CA MET A 93 -8.39 -8.80 6.00
C MET A 93 -9.81 -9.35 6.12
N GLU A 94 -10.78 -8.64 5.55
CA GLU A 94 -12.15 -9.13 5.40
C GLU A 94 -12.50 -9.22 3.91
N PHE A 95 -12.87 -10.41 3.48
CA PHE A 95 -13.25 -10.70 2.11
C PHE A 95 -14.42 -11.68 2.08
N LEU A 96 -15.49 -11.35 1.38
CA LEU A 96 -16.73 -12.16 1.28
C LEU A 96 -17.31 -12.58 2.64
N GLY A 97 -17.17 -11.72 3.66
CA GLY A 97 -17.65 -11.98 5.02
C GLY A 97 -16.78 -12.96 5.82
N GLN A 98 -15.59 -13.30 5.33
CA GLN A 98 -14.57 -14.05 6.04
C GLN A 98 -13.47 -13.11 6.48
N SER A 99 -13.03 -13.24 7.72
CA SER A 99 -11.93 -12.45 8.27
C SER A 99 -10.72 -13.35 8.48
N GLU A 100 -9.56 -12.87 8.02
CA GLU A 100 -8.26 -13.52 8.19
C GLU A 100 -7.31 -12.58 8.92
N TYR A 101 -6.48 -13.14 9.78
CA TYR A 101 -5.48 -12.38 10.54
C TYR A 101 -4.11 -12.96 10.28
N ALA A 102 -3.14 -12.09 10.04
CA ALA A 102 -1.76 -12.50 9.88
C ALA A 102 -0.81 -11.58 10.65
N THR A 103 0.20 -12.19 11.23
CA THR A 103 1.36 -11.49 11.77
C THR A 103 2.59 -11.92 10.99
N VAL A 104 3.32 -10.96 10.47
CA VAL A 104 4.58 -11.19 9.78
C VAL A 104 5.71 -10.44 10.47
N PHE A 105 6.91 -11.02 10.50
CA PHE A 105 8.09 -10.33 11.02
C PHE A 105 9.38 -10.90 10.43
N TYR A 106 10.44 -10.10 10.49
CA TYR A 106 11.77 -10.49 10.05
C TYR A 106 12.70 -10.60 11.26
N LYS A 107 13.45 -11.72 11.33
CA LYS A 107 14.44 -11.97 12.38
C LYS A 107 15.49 -12.99 11.93
N ASP A 108 16.76 -12.68 12.17
CA ASP A 108 17.89 -13.61 12.02
C ASP A 108 17.95 -14.30 10.64
N GLY A 109 17.69 -13.56 9.56
CA GLY A 109 17.76 -14.09 8.19
C GLY A 109 16.52 -14.89 7.75
N TYR A 110 15.44 -14.82 8.52
CA TYR A 110 14.18 -15.48 8.19
C TYR A 110 13.01 -14.51 8.21
N TYR A 111 12.12 -14.71 7.27
CA TYR A 111 10.78 -14.13 7.29
C TYR A 111 9.83 -15.13 7.94
N TYR A 112 9.06 -14.66 8.89
CA TYR A 112 8.09 -15.44 9.66
C TYR A 112 6.69 -14.94 9.36
N MET A 113 5.76 -15.87 9.17
CA MET A 113 4.35 -15.58 8.96
C MET A 113 3.52 -16.49 9.87
N ASP A 114 2.62 -15.89 10.65
CA ASP A 114 1.59 -16.56 11.42
C ASP A 114 0.23 -16.10 10.88
N SER A 115 -0.48 -16.98 10.21
CA SER A 115 -1.81 -16.72 9.66
C SER A 115 -2.80 -17.66 10.33
N ASP A 116 -3.68 -17.10 11.17
CA ASP A 116 -4.68 -17.86 11.92
C ASP A 116 -4.13 -19.08 12.69
N GLY A 117 -2.89 -18.98 13.18
CA GLY A 117 -2.18 -20.02 13.90
C GLY A 117 -1.35 -20.98 13.03
N GLU A 118 -1.40 -20.85 11.72
CA GLU A 118 -0.47 -21.52 10.81
C GLU A 118 0.86 -20.75 10.76
N LYS A 119 1.90 -21.36 11.33
CA LYS A 119 3.21 -20.74 11.52
C LYS A 119 4.22 -21.24 10.51
N ILE A 120 4.61 -20.38 9.58
CA ILE A 120 5.54 -20.68 8.50
C ILE A 120 6.73 -19.73 8.56
N LYS A 121 7.92 -20.25 8.24
CA LYS A 121 9.11 -19.42 8.02
C LYS A 121 9.84 -19.84 6.76
N TYR A 122 10.54 -18.89 6.15
CA TYR A 122 11.45 -19.18 5.05
C TYR A 122 12.68 -18.27 5.11
N PRO A 123 13.84 -18.75 4.63
CA PRO A 123 15.03 -17.93 4.60
C PRO A 123 14.83 -16.74 3.65
N MET A 124 15.18 -15.56 4.12
CA MET A 124 15.18 -14.33 3.34
C MET A 124 16.40 -13.54 3.77
N ASP A 125 17.30 -13.24 2.84
CA ASP A 125 18.44 -12.41 3.18
C ASP A 125 18.01 -10.96 3.47
N LEU A 126 18.80 -10.26 4.28
CA LEU A 126 18.47 -8.92 4.73
C LEU A 126 18.35 -7.92 3.56
N ASN A 127 19.19 -8.05 2.53
CA ASN A 127 19.13 -7.12 1.38
C ASN A 127 17.83 -7.32 0.60
N SER A 128 17.41 -8.58 0.40
CA SER A 128 16.11 -8.89 -0.20
C SER A 128 14.96 -8.32 0.62
N MET A 129 15.02 -8.40 1.95
CA MET A 129 13.99 -7.81 2.82
C MET A 129 13.97 -6.29 2.74
N ILE A 130 15.14 -5.64 2.82
CA ILE A 130 15.25 -4.18 2.68
C ILE A 130 14.73 -3.74 1.30
N SER A 131 15.15 -4.42 0.22
CA SER A 131 14.67 -4.12 -1.12
C SER A 131 13.16 -4.26 -1.27
N SER A 132 12.55 -5.26 -0.62
CA SER A 132 11.10 -5.43 -0.61
C SER A 132 10.40 -4.27 0.12
N VAL A 133 10.94 -3.83 1.26
CA VAL A 133 10.43 -2.67 2.00
C VAL A 133 10.59 -1.39 1.17
N GLU A 134 11.76 -1.16 0.59
CA GLU A 134 12.04 0.00 -0.26
C GLU A 134 11.14 0.04 -1.50
N GLN A 135 10.92 -1.09 -2.17
CA GLN A 135 10.01 -1.17 -3.32
C GLN A 135 8.57 -0.87 -2.92
N THR A 136 8.12 -1.38 -1.77
CA THR A 136 6.78 -1.09 -1.26
C THR A 136 6.62 0.39 -0.91
N THR A 137 7.62 0.99 -0.27
CA THR A 137 7.62 2.42 0.07
C THR A 137 7.75 3.29 -1.17
N ALA A 138 8.66 2.98 -2.09
CA ALA A 138 8.84 3.72 -3.33
C ALA A 138 7.57 3.69 -4.22
N ALA A 139 6.86 2.57 -4.26
CA ALA A 139 5.58 2.48 -4.95
C ALA A 139 4.50 3.40 -4.34
N ALA A 140 4.63 3.76 -3.07
CA ALA A 140 3.77 4.73 -2.38
C ALA A 140 4.28 6.19 -2.50
N GLU A 141 5.53 6.40 -2.94
CA GLU A 141 6.14 7.73 -3.09
C GLU A 141 5.69 8.42 -4.36
N LEU A 142 4.61 9.19 -4.25
CA LEU A 142 4.15 10.05 -5.34
C LEU A 142 4.97 11.33 -5.40
N THR A 143 5.79 11.48 -6.44
CA THR A 143 6.57 12.71 -6.66
C THR A 143 5.74 13.79 -7.36
N SER A 144 6.14 15.05 -7.24
CA SER A 144 5.46 16.18 -7.88
C SER A 144 5.36 16.05 -9.40
N SER A 145 6.32 15.34 -10.02
CA SER A 145 6.35 15.09 -11.47
C SER A 145 5.18 14.25 -11.97
N LEU A 146 4.59 13.41 -11.13
CA LEU A 146 3.43 12.57 -11.45
C LEU A 146 2.11 13.31 -11.29
N MET A 147 2.12 14.51 -10.71
CA MET A 147 0.90 15.25 -10.39
C MET A 147 0.40 16.08 -11.57
N LYS A 148 -0.92 16.12 -11.70
CA LYS A 148 -1.66 17.04 -12.56
C LYS A 148 -1.95 18.34 -11.84
N SER A 149 -2.28 18.28 -10.55
CA SER A 149 -2.52 19.44 -9.71
C SER A 149 -2.13 19.18 -8.28
N LEU A 150 -1.63 20.19 -7.62
CA LEU A 150 -1.25 20.23 -6.21
C LEU A 150 -1.80 21.51 -5.60
N ALA A 151 -2.25 21.44 -4.34
CA ALA A 151 -2.66 22.60 -3.56
C ALA A 151 -2.29 22.38 -2.10
N VAL A 152 -1.89 23.45 -1.41
CA VAL A 152 -1.58 23.43 0.03
C VAL A 152 -2.53 24.39 0.73
N ARG A 153 -3.05 23.95 1.87
CA ARG A 153 -3.75 24.78 2.84
C ARG A 153 -3.19 24.54 4.24
N GLU A 154 -3.24 25.56 5.08
CA GLU A 154 -2.88 25.45 6.49
C GLU A 154 -4.10 25.04 7.30
N GLU A 155 -3.88 24.13 8.27
CA GLU A 155 -4.89 23.70 9.24
C GLU A 155 -4.26 23.54 10.61
N GLY A 156 -4.36 24.58 11.43
CA GLY A 156 -3.67 24.66 12.71
C GLY A 156 -2.15 24.72 12.54
N GLU A 157 -1.43 23.75 13.10
CA GLU A 157 0.03 23.60 12.95
C GLU A 157 0.41 22.70 11.76
N ASN A 158 -0.58 22.16 11.05
CA ASN A 158 -0.35 21.25 9.94
C ASN A 158 -0.56 21.93 8.59
N ARG A 159 0.03 21.36 7.56
CA ARG A 159 -0.23 21.68 6.15
C ARG A 159 -0.95 20.48 5.54
N ILE A 160 -2.03 20.77 4.83
CA ILE A 160 -2.76 19.76 4.07
C ILE A 160 -2.39 19.94 2.62
N LEU A 161 -1.70 18.96 2.06
CA LEU A 161 -1.33 18.91 0.65
C LEU A 161 -2.34 18.03 -0.10
N SER A 162 -3.23 18.67 -0.86
CA SER A 162 -4.19 17.97 -1.73
C SER A 162 -3.57 17.76 -3.11
N TYR A 163 -3.80 16.59 -3.71
CA TYR A 163 -3.23 16.24 -5.01
C TYR A 163 -4.23 15.52 -5.92
N VAL A 164 -4.03 15.69 -7.21
CA VAL A 164 -4.61 14.86 -8.28
C VAL A 164 -3.45 14.42 -9.17
N ALA A 165 -3.26 13.14 -9.32
CA ALA A 165 -2.22 12.61 -10.19
C ALA A 165 -2.63 12.67 -11.67
N ASP A 166 -1.64 12.69 -12.55
CA ASP A 166 -1.83 12.58 -14.00
C ASP A 166 -2.00 11.09 -14.36
N PRO A 167 -3.16 10.64 -14.86
CA PRO A 167 -3.37 9.21 -15.14
C PRO A 167 -2.40 8.65 -16.18
N ALA A 168 -1.95 9.45 -17.17
CA ALA A 168 -1.05 8.98 -18.20
C ALA A 168 0.36 8.73 -17.62
N LYS A 169 0.85 9.63 -16.77
CA LYS A 169 2.13 9.47 -16.07
C LYS A 169 2.07 8.34 -15.04
N MET A 170 0.97 8.23 -14.31
CA MET A 170 0.77 7.12 -13.37
C MET A 170 0.75 5.76 -14.07
N ASN A 171 0.08 5.65 -15.22
CA ASN A 171 0.09 4.41 -16.00
C ASN A 171 1.50 4.06 -16.50
N ALA A 172 2.28 5.04 -16.96
CA ALA A 172 3.66 4.81 -17.37
C ALA A 172 4.51 4.32 -16.19
N TYR A 173 4.41 4.98 -15.03
CA TYR A 173 5.12 4.63 -13.80
C TYR A 173 4.77 3.21 -13.31
N VAL A 174 3.48 2.88 -13.21
CA VAL A 174 3.03 1.56 -12.76
C VAL A 174 3.43 0.47 -13.75
N ASN A 175 3.32 0.70 -15.05
CA ASN A 175 3.75 -0.28 -16.05
C ASN A 175 5.27 -0.53 -16.00
N GLU A 176 6.07 0.48 -15.70
CA GLU A 176 7.51 0.32 -15.49
C GLU A 176 7.81 -0.48 -14.21
N ALA A 177 7.18 -0.09 -13.09
CA ALA A 177 7.38 -0.75 -11.79
C ALA A 177 6.87 -2.20 -11.77
N MET A 178 5.72 -2.47 -12.39
CA MET A 178 5.07 -3.79 -12.38
C MET A 178 5.49 -4.67 -13.55
N GLY A 179 6.08 -4.11 -14.60
CA GLY A 179 6.47 -4.87 -15.80
C GLY A 179 7.45 -6.01 -15.50
N SER A 180 8.32 -5.83 -14.50
CA SER A 180 9.24 -6.88 -14.04
C SER A 180 8.55 -7.95 -13.16
N LEU A 181 7.48 -7.59 -12.44
CA LEU A 181 6.75 -8.48 -11.54
C LEU A 181 5.71 -9.31 -12.28
N LEU A 182 5.01 -8.73 -13.25
CA LEU A 182 3.95 -9.40 -14.00
C LEU A 182 4.50 -10.29 -15.13
N GLY A 183 5.75 -10.07 -15.54
CA GLY A 183 6.47 -10.93 -16.47
C GLY A 183 5.67 -11.30 -17.72
N ASN A 184 5.41 -12.59 -17.91
CA ASN A 184 4.66 -13.15 -19.04
C ASN A 184 3.16 -13.33 -18.76
N MET A 185 2.62 -12.78 -17.69
CA MET A 185 1.18 -12.83 -17.42
C MET A 185 0.44 -11.86 -18.33
N ASP A 186 -0.67 -12.31 -18.93
CA ASP A 186 -1.56 -11.46 -19.75
C ASP A 186 -2.44 -10.61 -18.81
N VAL A 187 -1.78 -9.67 -18.12
CA VAL A 187 -2.39 -8.74 -17.18
C VAL A 187 -2.07 -7.32 -17.60
N ALA A 188 -3.10 -6.51 -17.79
CA ALA A 188 -2.95 -5.08 -18.04
C ALA A 188 -3.66 -4.28 -16.94
N MET A 189 -2.98 -3.28 -16.40
CA MET A 189 -3.55 -2.35 -15.43
C MET A 189 -3.67 -0.96 -16.05
N THR A 190 -4.82 -0.32 -15.85
CA THR A 190 -5.08 1.03 -16.33
C THR A 190 -5.63 1.88 -15.19
N ILE A 191 -4.81 2.79 -14.67
CA ILE A 191 -5.21 3.77 -13.68
C ILE A 191 -6.14 4.80 -14.32
N ARG A 192 -7.30 5.01 -13.73
CA ARG A 192 -8.31 5.97 -14.16
C ARG A 192 -8.22 7.29 -13.41
N GLU A 193 -8.05 7.20 -12.09
CA GLU A 193 -7.97 8.34 -11.20
C GLU A 193 -7.12 7.99 -9.98
N VAL A 194 -6.30 8.93 -9.55
CA VAL A 194 -5.66 8.95 -8.22
C VAL A 194 -5.72 10.36 -7.70
N LYS A 195 -6.30 10.53 -6.52
CA LYS A 195 -6.37 11.81 -5.81
C LYS A 195 -6.37 11.59 -4.31
N GLY A 196 -5.91 12.57 -3.56
CA GLY A 196 -5.89 12.45 -2.11
C GLY A 196 -5.34 13.66 -1.40
N GLU A 197 -5.07 13.47 -0.12
CA GLU A 197 -4.50 14.46 0.75
C GLU A 197 -3.43 13.83 1.63
N TYR A 198 -2.38 14.60 1.88
CA TYR A 198 -1.37 14.34 2.92
C TYR A 198 -1.51 15.38 4.02
N VAL A 199 -1.48 14.95 5.27
CA VAL A 199 -1.32 15.82 6.41
C VAL A 199 0.16 15.86 6.76
N ILE A 200 0.74 17.06 6.74
CA ILE A 200 2.17 17.31 6.96
C ILE A 200 2.31 18.19 8.20
N ASN A 201 3.10 17.76 9.18
CA ASN A 201 3.35 18.53 10.38
C ASN A 201 4.36 19.69 10.12
N LYS A 202 4.57 20.51 11.14
CA LYS A 202 5.51 21.64 11.07
C LYS A 202 6.97 21.24 10.83
N ASP A 203 7.32 20.00 11.13
CA ASP A 203 8.66 19.43 10.98
C ASP A 203 8.86 18.70 9.64
N ASP A 204 7.96 18.93 8.66
CA ASP A 204 7.99 18.32 7.33
C ASP A 204 7.90 16.78 7.32
N TYR A 205 7.13 16.21 8.23
CA TYR A 205 6.79 14.79 8.18
C TYR A 205 5.34 14.56 7.81
N TYR A 206 5.07 13.51 7.04
CA TYR A 206 3.73 12.98 6.90
C TYR A 206 3.23 12.44 8.25
N THR A 207 2.02 12.80 8.63
CA THR A 207 1.34 12.27 9.82
C THR A 207 0.12 11.44 9.45
N SER A 208 -0.51 11.75 8.32
CA SER A 208 -1.56 10.91 7.75
C SER A 208 -1.69 11.12 6.25
N MET A 209 -2.32 10.15 5.61
CA MET A 209 -2.65 10.20 4.20
C MET A 209 -4.04 9.62 3.94
N ASN A 210 -4.65 10.11 2.89
CA ASN A 210 -5.87 9.54 2.35
C ASN A 210 -5.75 9.60 0.82
N MET A 211 -6.03 8.49 0.17
CA MET A 211 -5.93 8.34 -1.28
C MET A 211 -7.16 7.61 -1.81
N ASN A 212 -7.80 8.22 -2.78
CA ASN A 212 -8.83 7.56 -3.58
C ASN A 212 -8.23 7.18 -4.93
N MET A 213 -8.34 5.93 -5.31
CA MET A 213 -7.84 5.41 -6.56
C MET A 213 -8.91 4.59 -7.28
N SER A 214 -8.98 4.72 -8.59
CA SER A 214 -9.73 3.78 -9.43
C SER A 214 -8.85 3.30 -10.58
N MET A 215 -8.92 2.00 -10.85
CA MET A 215 -8.19 1.35 -11.93
C MET A 215 -9.02 0.24 -12.57
N ASP A 216 -8.70 -0.08 -13.81
CA ASP A 216 -9.18 -1.27 -14.48
C ASP A 216 -8.04 -2.29 -14.55
N ILE A 217 -8.31 -3.54 -14.16
CA ILE A 217 -7.40 -4.67 -14.30
C ILE A 217 -8.00 -5.59 -15.35
N THR A 218 -7.29 -5.79 -16.45
CA THR A 218 -7.69 -6.71 -17.53
C THR A 218 -6.83 -7.96 -17.45
N MET A 219 -7.46 -9.12 -17.35
CA MET A 219 -6.83 -10.42 -17.25
C MET A 219 -7.57 -11.41 -18.15
N TYR A 220 -6.85 -12.06 -19.07
CA TYR A 220 -7.44 -13.00 -20.04
C TYR A 220 -8.61 -12.41 -20.85
N GLY A 221 -8.55 -11.10 -21.14
CA GLY A 221 -9.59 -10.38 -21.91
C GLY A 221 -10.79 -9.91 -21.09
N GLU A 222 -10.89 -10.24 -19.82
CA GLU A 222 -11.93 -9.74 -18.90
C GLU A 222 -11.39 -8.56 -18.09
N THR A 223 -12.24 -7.55 -17.89
CA THR A 223 -11.85 -6.33 -17.17
C THR A 223 -12.65 -6.22 -15.87
N VAL A 224 -11.93 -6.08 -14.77
CA VAL A 224 -12.47 -5.79 -13.44
C VAL A 224 -12.09 -4.37 -13.08
N ARG A 225 -13.06 -3.57 -12.64
CA ARG A 225 -12.77 -2.25 -12.07
C ARG A 225 -12.52 -2.37 -10.57
N VAL A 226 -11.45 -1.77 -10.11
CA VAL A 226 -11.12 -1.67 -8.70
C VAL A 226 -11.20 -0.21 -8.27
N ILE A 227 -11.99 0.05 -7.23
CA ILE A 227 -12.12 1.38 -6.60
C ILE A 227 -11.60 1.22 -5.19
N MET A 228 -10.60 2.02 -4.80
CA MET A 228 -9.95 1.92 -3.50
C MET A 228 -9.94 3.25 -2.77
N LEU A 229 -10.18 3.18 -1.45
CA LEU A 229 -9.81 4.20 -0.49
C LEU A 229 -8.66 3.63 0.35
N ILE A 230 -7.56 4.35 0.40
CA ILE A 230 -6.39 4.02 1.22
C ILE A 230 -6.24 5.13 2.25
N GLU A 231 -6.22 4.78 3.52
CA GLU A 231 -6.00 5.69 4.64
C GLU A 231 -4.77 5.24 5.41
N GLY A 232 -3.94 6.18 5.81
CA GLY A 232 -2.72 5.89 6.55
C GLY A 232 -2.48 6.91 7.66
N THR A 233 -1.96 6.42 8.78
CA THR A 233 -1.46 7.26 9.88
C THR A 233 -0.03 6.85 10.19
N ILE A 234 0.87 7.82 10.27
CA ILE A 234 2.25 7.62 10.68
C ILE A 234 2.38 8.10 12.12
N ASN A 235 2.65 7.17 13.02
CA ASN A 235 2.74 7.42 14.45
C ASN A 235 4.11 7.99 14.79
N ASN A 236 4.15 9.17 15.42
CA ASN A 236 5.38 9.83 15.88
C ASN A 236 6.50 9.87 14.82
N PRO A 237 6.28 10.43 13.62
CA PRO A 237 7.24 10.40 12.54
C PRO A 237 8.55 11.08 12.94
N GLY A 238 9.68 10.50 12.53
CA GLY A 238 11.03 10.99 12.85
C GLY A 238 11.48 10.66 14.27
N GLN A 239 10.71 9.91 15.06
CA GLN A 239 11.10 9.42 16.37
C GLN A 239 11.54 7.95 16.31
N PRO A 240 12.43 7.50 17.22
CA PRO A 240 12.79 6.08 17.31
C PRO A 240 11.56 5.20 17.55
N VAL A 241 11.50 4.06 16.88
CA VAL A 241 10.43 3.07 17.02
C VAL A 241 10.99 1.84 17.73
N THR A 242 10.23 1.29 18.68
CA THR A 242 10.55 0.00 19.27
C THR A 242 9.73 -1.08 18.59
N VAL A 243 10.43 -2.10 18.07
CA VAL A 243 9.80 -3.26 17.42
C VAL A 243 9.95 -4.48 18.32
N ASP A 244 8.85 -4.89 18.96
CA ASP A 244 8.79 -6.11 19.75
C ASP A 244 8.50 -7.29 18.82
N LEU A 245 9.52 -8.14 18.60
CA LEU A 245 9.40 -9.31 17.74
C LEU A 245 8.82 -10.49 18.51
N PRO A 246 7.87 -11.26 17.92
CA PRO A 246 7.33 -12.47 18.53
C PRO A 246 8.38 -13.57 18.76
N SER A 247 8.03 -14.61 19.55
CA SER A 247 8.82 -15.84 19.61
C SER A 247 8.84 -16.52 18.25
N THR A 248 9.97 -17.16 17.95
CA THR A 248 10.15 -17.96 16.73
C THR A 248 9.80 -19.44 16.93
N ASP A 249 9.26 -19.80 18.09
CA ASP A 249 8.91 -21.17 18.41
C ASP A 249 7.68 -21.64 17.63
N GLY A 250 7.69 -22.89 17.21
CA GLY A 250 6.58 -23.53 16.52
C GLY A 250 6.45 -23.18 15.02
N TYR A 251 7.41 -22.42 14.45
CA TYR A 251 7.39 -22.13 13.02
C TYR A 251 7.99 -23.28 12.21
N THR A 252 7.25 -23.71 11.19
CA THR A 252 7.64 -24.76 10.23
C THR A 252 8.32 -24.13 9.03
N ASP A 253 9.40 -24.72 8.53
CA ASP A 253 10.01 -24.32 7.27
C ASP A 253 9.04 -24.48 6.10
N LEU A 254 8.98 -23.50 5.20
CA LEU A 254 8.03 -23.46 4.07
C LEU A 254 8.10 -24.73 3.21
N ASN A 255 9.29 -25.27 2.93
CA ASN A 255 9.44 -26.48 2.14
C ASN A 255 8.86 -27.70 2.88
N THR A 256 9.01 -27.76 4.20
CA THR A 256 8.43 -28.81 5.03
C THR A 256 6.91 -28.70 5.07
N TYR A 257 6.40 -27.48 5.17
CA TYR A 257 4.96 -27.19 5.13
C TYR A 257 4.33 -27.65 3.80
N TYR A 258 4.92 -27.29 2.66
CA TYR A 258 4.43 -27.77 1.35
C TYR A 258 4.48 -29.28 1.20
N LYS A 259 5.52 -29.94 1.70
CA LYS A 259 5.59 -31.42 1.70
C LYS A 259 4.47 -32.04 2.52
N SER A 260 4.05 -31.42 3.62
CA SER A 260 2.93 -31.91 4.44
C SER A 260 1.58 -31.79 3.73
N LEU A 261 1.38 -30.71 2.93
CA LEU A 261 0.16 -30.49 2.18
C LEU A 261 0.03 -31.38 0.93
N TYR A 262 1.14 -31.56 0.21
CA TYR A 262 1.12 -32.21 -1.11
C TYR A 262 1.87 -33.54 -1.14
N GLY A 263 2.60 -33.91 -0.11
CA GLY A 263 3.43 -35.13 -0.01
C GLY A 263 2.67 -36.41 0.33
N GLY A 264 1.36 -36.35 0.55
CA GLY A 264 0.52 -37.47 0.93
C GLY A 264 0.05 -38.41 -0.21
N SER A 265 0.47 -38.20 -1.46
CA SER A 265 0.01 -39.03 -2.60
C SER A 265 1.05 -39.11 -3.71
N SER A 266 2.14 -39.85 -3.52
CA SER A 266 2.89 -40.39 -4.66
C SER A 266 3.60 -41.69 -4.37
N SER A 267 2.80 -42.78 -4.32
CA SER A 267 3.24 -44.05 -4.85
C SER A 267 2.80 -44.12 -6.31
N GLY A 268 3.53 -43.46 -7.21
CA GLY A 268 3.21 -43.44 -8.65
C GLY A 268 4.29 -42.66 -9.38
N SER A 269 5.18 -43.40 -10.02
CA SER A 269 6.25 -42.94 -10.90
C SER A 269 5.84 -41.83 -11.87
N GLY A 270 6.65 -40.75 -12.00
CA GLY A 270 6.76 -40.03 -13.26
C GLY A 270 6.88 -38.53 -13.17
N SER A 271 8.03 -38.05 -13.62
CA SER A 271 8.39 -36.75 -14.15
C SER A 271 8.38 -35.54 -13.18
N GLY A 272 9.60 -35.00 -13.04
CA GLY A 272 9.96 -33.89 -12.21
C GLY A 272 9.24 -32.58 -12.55
N TYR A 273 8.78 -31.94 -11.54
CA TYR A 273 8.64 -30.50 -11.48
C TYR A 273 9.81 -29.99 -10.65
N GLY A 274 10.61 -29.14 -11.25
CA GLY A 274 11.78 -28.52 -10.62
C GLY A 274 11.40 -27.66 -9.41
N PRO A 275 12.37 -27.30 -8.58
CA PRO A 275 12.13 -26.54 -7.36
C PRO A 275 11.61 -25.14 -7.66
N ALA A 276 10.72 -24.66 -6.82
CA ALA A 276 10.05 -23.35 -6.87
C ALA A 276 11.01 -22.16 -6.65
N SER A 277 12.18 -22.16 -7.31
CA SER A 277 13.14 -21.06 -7.33
C SER A 277 12.91 -20.04 -8.47
N GLU A 278 11.78 -20.16 -9.20
CA GLU A 278 11.47 -19.27 -10.33
C GLU A 278 10.12 -18.52 -10.20
N ILE A 279 9.56 -18.42 -8.99
CA ILE A 279 8.28 -17.71 -8.78
C ILE A 279 8.43 -16.59 -7.73
N TRP A 280 9.58 -15.88 -7.74
CA TRP A 280 9.65 -14.56 -7.07
C TRP A 280 10.61 -13.64 -7.81
#